data_6e003479a30f7251f72ca222784a134f
#
_entry.id   6e003479a30f7251f72ca222784a134f
#
_cell.length_a   1.000
_cell.length_b   1.000
_cell.length_c   1.000
_cell.angle_alpha   90.00
_cell.angle_beta   90.00
_cell.angle_gamma   90.00
#
_symmetry.space_group_name_H-M   'P 1'
#
loop_
_entity.id
_entity.type
_entity.pdbx_description
1 polymer ?
#
loop_
_entity_poly.entity_id
_entity_poly.type
_entity_poly.pdbx_seq_one_letter_code
_entity_poly.pdbx_strand_id
1 'polypeptide(L)'
;EMPPVERERDARDAEFVGALFLAFGAGFYAPNVYINNAMKKRQQKVQLAWPDSLDLLLICVESGMSIEAALQKVGEEVGGSSPELAEELGLTTAELSYLQERKQAYVNLAERTGLDGVKAVTTALIQSEKYGTPLGQSLRVMAQESRELRMQEAEKKAAALPPKLTVPMIGFFLPVPFAVILGPAIMQ
;
A
#
# COMPACT_ATOMS: atom_id res chain seq x y z
N GLU A 1 57.86 -20.09 -9.92
CA GLU A 1 57.56 -19.36 -8.65
C GLU A 1 57.50 -17.88 -8.97
N MET A 2 56.25 -17.30 -8.95
CA MET A 2 56.06 -15.86 -9.12
C MET A 2 56.60 -15.09 -7.93
N PRO A 3 57.28 -13.95 -8.16
CA PRO A 3 57.80 -13.13 -7.07
C PRO A 3 56.69 -12.57 -6.22
N PRO A 4 56.87 -12.42 -4.89
CA PRO A 4 55.81 -11.99 -3.96
C PRO A 4 55.17 -10.65 -4.27
N VAL A 5 55.86 -9.75 -4.96
CA VAL A 5 55.38 -8.42 -5.34
C VAL A 5 54.26 -8.47 -6.42
N GLU A 6 54.27 -9.47 -7.29
CA GLU A 6 53.23 -9.64 -8.32
C GLU A 6 51.92 -10.19 -7.70
N ARG A 7 51.99 -11.08 -6.73
CA ARG A 7 50.80 -11.58 -5.99
C ARG A 7 50.07 -10.49 -5.22
N GLU A 8 50.78 -9.53 -4.66
CA GLU A 8 50.13 -8.41 -3.96
C GLU A 8 49.49 -7.40 -4.92
N ARG A 9 50.00 -7.26 -6.13
CA ARG A 9 49.35 -6.42 -7.18
C ARG A 9 48.09 -7.09 -7.71
N ASP A 10 48.15 -8.37 -8.04
CA ASP A 10 47.00 -9.13 -8.54
C ASP A 10 45.88 -9.22 -7.51
N ALA A 11 46.20 -9.34 -6.23
CA ALA A 11 45.21 -9.33 -5.15
C ALA A 11 44.54 -7.95 -5.00
N ARG A 12 45.28 -6.85 -5.08
CA ARG A 12 44.71 -5.48 -5.02
C ARG A 12 43.89 -5.17 -6.27
N ASP A 13 44.33 -5.57 -7.45
CA ASP A 13 43.58 -5.36 -8.68
C ASP A 13 42.26 -6.18 -8.68
N ALA A 14 42.26 -7.38 -8.14
CA ALA A 14 41.06 -8.17 -7.95
C ALA A 14 40.06 -7.54 -6.93
N GLU A 15 40.57 -6.95 -5.84
CA GLU A 15 39.75 -6.20 -4.88
C GLU A 15 39.17 -4.93 -5.50
N PHE A 16 39.96 -4.18 -6.28
CA PHE A 16 39.49 -2.98 -7.01
C PHE A 16 38.41 -3.33 -8.05
N VAL A 17 38.61 -4.38 -8.81
CA VAL A 17 37.63 -4.85 -9.81
C VAL A 17 36.35 -5.33 -9.10
N GLY A 18 36.45 -6.07 -7.99
CA GLY A 18 35.33 -6.48 -7.17
C GLY A 18 34.56 -5.29 -6.59
N ALA A 19 35.27 -4.31 -6.02
CA ALA A 19 34.66 -3.08 -5.50
C ALA A 19 33.96 -2.26 -6.60
N LEU A 20 34.55 -2.22 -7.81
CA LEU A 20 33.97 -1.52 -8.96
C LEU A 20 32.67 -2.19 -9.45
N PHE A 21 32.62 -3.52 -9.48
CA PHE A 21 31.39 -4.26 -9.81
C PHE A 21 30.30 -4.09 -8.74
N LEU A 22 30.65 -4.09 -7.46
CA LEU A 22 29.72 -3.82 -6.38
C LEU A 22 29.19 -2.39 -6.42
N ALA A 23 30.04 -1.41 -6.67
CA ALA A 23 29.64 0.01 -6.81
C ALA A 23 28.71 0.22 -8.01
N PHE A 24 29.00 -0.42 -9.13
CA PHE A 24 28.18 -0.37 -10.33
C PHE A 24 26.81 -1.04 -10.11
N GLY A 25 26.79 -2.23 -9.49
CA GLY A 25 25.56 -2.92 -9.10
C GLY A 25 24.71 -2.10 -8.13
N ALA A 26 25.32 -1.56 -7.07
CA ALA A 26 24.63 -0.71 -6.11
C ALA A 26 24.10 0.58 -6.76
N GLY A 27 24.88 1.22 -7.64
CA GLY A 27 24.46 2.43 -8.37
C GLY A 27 23.29 2.18 -9.31
N PHE A 28 23.21 0.99 -9.91
CA PHE A 28 22.11 0.63 -10.81
C PHE A 28 20.82 0.26 -10.05
N TYR A 29 20.95 -0.41 -8.90
CA TYR A 29 19.79 -0.84 -8.09
C TYR A 29 19.24 0.26 -7.19
N ALA A 30 20.08 1.18 -6.69
CA ALA A 30 19.70 2.24 -5.77
C ALA A 30 18.51 3.11 -6.26
N PRO A 31 18.50 3.63 -7.52
CA PRO A 31 17.39 4.47 -7.98
C PRO A 31 16.09 3.69 -8.09
N ASN A 32 16.14 2.40 -8.47
CA ASN A 32 14.95 1.58 -8.61
C ASN A 32 14.29 1.29 -7.25
N VAL A 33 15.09 1.01 -6.23
CA VAL A 33 14.60 0.83 -4.85
C VAL A 33 14.01 2.13 -4.30
N TYR A 34 14.65 3.28 -4.58
CA TYR A 34 14.16 4.58 -4.13
C TYR A 34 12.80 4.93 -4.76
N ILE A 35 12.66 4.77 -6.08
CA ILE A 35 11.42 5.04 -6.81
C ILE A 35 10.29 4.12 -6.32
N ASN A 36 10.55 2.81 -6.21
CA ASN A 36 9.57 1.86 -5.72
C ASN A 36 9.09 2.17 -4.29
N ASN A 37 9.99 2.63 -3.43
CA ASN A 37 9.66 3.01 -2.07
C ASN A 37 8.82 4.31 -2.02
N ALA A 38 9.12 5.29 -2.88
CA ALA A 38 8.35 6.51 -3.02
C ALA A 38 6.93 6.23 -3.56
N MET A 39 6.82 5.37 -4.58
CA MET A 39 5.52 4.93 -5.12
C MET A 39 4.67 4.22 -4.07
N LYS A 40 5.25 3.28 -3.32
CA LYS A 40 4.54 2.58 -2.25
C LYS A 40 4.03 3.52 -1.16
N LYS A 41 4.83 4.51 -0.77
CA LYS A 41 4.40 5.53 0.21
C LYS A 41 3.22 6.36 -0.32
N ARG A 42 3.26 6.77 -1.59
CA ARG A 42 2.14 7.49 -2.23
C ARG A 42 0.88 6.62 -2.26
N GLN A 43 1.00 5.36 -2.70
CA GLN A 43 -0.11 4.41 -2.71
C GLN A 43 -0.72 4.19 -1.32
N GLN A 44 0.11 4.06 -0.28
CA GLN A 44 -0.36 3.90 1.09
C GLN A 44 -1.19 5.11 1.57
N LYS A 45 -0.77 6.33 1.24
CA LYS A 45 -1.52 7.54 1.59
C LYS A 45 -2.87 7.59 0.89
N VAL A 46 -2.90 7.28 -0.41
CA VAL A 46 -4.14 7.18 -1.18
C VAL A 46 -5.04 6.09 -0.60
N GLN A 47 -4.51 4.91 -0.29
CA GLN A 47 -5.24 3.79 0.30
C GLN A 47 -5.88 4.13 1.64
N LEU A 48 -5.20 4.92 2.48
CA LEU A 48 -5.74 5.34 3.77
C LEU A 48 -6.87 6.37 3.64
N ALA A 49 -6.80 7.28 2.67
CA ALA A 49 -7.80 8.31 2.45
C ALA A 49 -8.98 7.82 1.59
N TRP A 50 -8.79 6.76 0.82
CA TRP A 50 -9.78 6.27 -0.14
C TRP A 50 -11.16 5.95 0.47
N PRO A 51 -11.29 5.22 1.60
CA PRO A 51 -12.60 4.91 2.16
C PRO A 51 -13.41 6.15 2.56
N ASP A 52 -12.77 7.18 3.12
CA ASP A 52 -13.44 8.41 3.50
C ASP A 52 -13.90 9.19 2.26
N SER A 53 -13.10 9.16 1.18
CA SER A 53 -13.47 9.75 -0.10
C SER A 53 -14.64 9.01 -0.77
N LEU A 54 -14.75 7.69 -0.60
CA LEU A 54 -15.89 6.92 -1.09
C LEU A 54 -17.19 7.28 -0.37
N ASP A 55 -17.13 7.49 0.93
CA ASP A 55 -18.29 7.94 1.71
C ASP A 55 -18.77 9.32 1.25
N LEU A 56 -17.85 10.25 1.00
CA LEU A 56 -18.18 11.57 0.45
C LEU A 56 -18.75 11.46 -0.96
N LEU A 57 -18.15 10.62 -1.81
CA LEU A 57 -18.62 10.39 -3.18
C LEU A 57 -20.05 9.82 -3.19
N LEU A 58 -20.33 8.87 -2.30
CA LEU A 58 -21.65 8.29 -2.13
C LEU A 58 -22.69 9.38 -1.78
N ILE A 59 -22.40 10.22 -0.79
CA ILE A 59 -23.28 11.31 -0.36
C ILE A 59 -23.55 12.28 -1.51
N CYS A 60 -22.51 12.66 -2.27
CA CYS A 60 -22.65 13.55 -3.42
C CYS A 60 -23.54 12.94 -4.53
N VAL A 61 -23.33 11.66 -4.84
CA VAL A 61 -24.14 10.96 -5.87
C VAL A 61 -25.58 10.75 -5.39
N GLU A 62 -25.82 10.42 -4.13
CA GLU A 62 -27.15 10.27 -3.55
C GLU A 62 -27.92 11.60 -3.47
N SER A 63 -27.20 12.73 -3.34
CA SER A 63 -27.80 14.06 -3.42
C SER A 63 -28.19 14.48 -4.85
N GLY A 64 -27.88 13.65 -5.85
CA GLY A 64 -28.21 13.90 -7.26
C GLY A 64 -27.13 14.65 -8.03
N MET A 65 -25.94 14.81 -7.49
CA MET A 65 -24.81 15.40 -8.22
C MET A 65 -24.36 14.50 -9.37
N SER A 66 -23.90 15.08 -10.47
CA SER A 66 -23.23 14.32 -11.53
C SER A 66 -21.92 13.74 -10.99
N ILE A 67 -21.47 12.61 -11.55
CA ILE A 67 -20.23 11.97 -11.09
C ILE A 67 -19.01 12.89 -11.24
N GLU A 68 -18.96 13.72 -12.26
CA GLU A 68 -17.89 14.71 -12.46
C GLU A 68 -17.86 15.75 -11.33
N ALA A 69 -19.03 16.33 -11.03
CA ALA A 69 -19.15 17.31 -9.96
C ALA A 69 -18.87 16.67 -8.60
N ALA A 70 -19.28 15.41 -8.40
CA ALA A 70 -19.01 14.66 -7.19
C ALA A 70 -17.50 14.39 -7.01
N LEU A 71 -16.79 13.93 -8.06
CA LEU A 71 -15.34 13.71 -8.03
C LEU A 71 -14.56 15.01 -7.76
N GLN A 72 -14.98 16.11 -8.41
CA GLN A 72 -14.39 17.42 -8.17
C GLN A 72 -14.57 17.85 -6.70
N LYS A 73 -15.80 17.76 -6.19
CA LYS A 73 -16.12 18.16 -4.81
C LYS A 73 -15.37 17.34 -3.78
N VAL A 74 -15.29 16.01 -3.98
CA VAL A 74 -14.51 15.11 -3.13
C VAL A 74 -13.02 15.44 -3.19
N GLY A 75 -12.48 15.72 -4.39
CA GLY A 75 -11.09 16.13 -4.57
C GLY A 75 -10.74 17.41 -3.80
N GLU A 76 -11.63 18.41 -3.81
CA GLU A 76 -11.46 19.65 -3.03
C GLU A 76 -11.45 19.38 -1.52
N GLU A 77 -12.39 18.55 -1.03
CA GLU A 77 -12.54 18.24 0.40
C GLU A 77 -11.37 17.41 0.94
N VAL A 78 -10.93 16.41 0.16
CA VAL A 78 -9.85 15.51 0.55
C VAL A 78 -8.47 16.17 0.41
N GLY A 79 -8.38 17.31 -0.31
CA GLY A 79 -7.10 18.01 -0.54
C GLY A 79 -6.34 18.38 0.72
N GLY A 80 -7.05 18.69 1.83
CA GLY A 80 -6.45 18.99 3.12
C GLY A 80 -5.85 17.79 3.85
N SER A 81 -6.42 16.60 3.65
CA SER A 81 -6.00 15.37 4.33
C SER A 81 -5.09 14.48 3.48
N SER A 82 -5.31 14.43 2.18
CA SER A 82 -4.53 13.63 1.23
C SER A 82 -4.38 14.35 -0.11
N PRO A 83 -3.38 15.21 -0.25
CA PRO A 83 -3.13 15.91 -1.50
C PRO A 83 -2.84 14.96 -2.66
N GLU A 84 -2.27 13.79 -2.40
CA GLU A 84 -1.99 12.77 -3.41
C GLU A 84 -3.29 12.21 -4.04
N LEU A 85 -4.33 11.99 -3.22
CA LEU A 85 -5.63 11.55 -3.72
C LEU A 85 -6.38 12.68 -4.43
N ALA A 86 -6.33 13.89 -3.90
CA ALA A 86 -6.93 15.07 -4.51
C ALA A 86 -6.38 15.34 -5.91
N GLU A 87 -5.08 15.19 -6.10
CA GLU A 87 -4.41 15.30 -7.41
C GLU A 87 -4.95 14.24 -8.39
N GLU A 88 -5.10 12.99 -7.98
CA GLU A 88 -5.63 11.93 -8.85
C GLU A 88 -7.10 12.16 -9.23
N LEU A 89 -7.93 12.60 -8.28
CA LEU A 89 -9.33 12.93 -8.55
C LEU A 89 -9.45 14.15 -9.46
N GLY A 90 -8.62 15.18 -9.24
CA GLY A 90 -8.57 16.37 -10.09
C GLY A 90 -8.15 16.04 -11.52
N LEU A 91 -7.12 15.21 -11.70
CA LEU A 91 -6.71 14.70 -13.01
C LEU A 91 -7.84 13.94 -13.70
N THR A 92 -8.52 13.07 -12.95
CA THR A 92 -9.65 12.29 -13.50
C THR A 92 -10.81 13.19 -13.93
N THR A 93 -11.13 14.22 -13.15
CA THR A 93 -12.16 15.20 -13.51
C THR A 93 -11.78 15.97 -14.78
N ALA A 94 -10.51 16.37 -14.90
CA ALA A 94 -10.00 17.01 -16.11
C ALA A 94 -10.06 16.06 -17.32
N GLU A 95 -9.66 14.80 -17.16
CA GLU A 95 -9.75 13.78 -18.20
C GLU A 95 -11.21 13.53 -18.64
N LEU A 96 -12.17 13.47 -17.71
CA LEU A 96 -13.58 13.32 -18.01
C LEU A 96 -14.15 14.49 -18.84
N SER A 97 -13.61 15.69 -18.62
CA SER A 97 -14.02 16.88 -19.36
C SER A 97 -13.39 16.98 -20.76
N TYR A 98 -12.21 16.38 -20.95
CA TYR A 98 -11.41 16.54 -22.16
C TYR A 98 -11.43 15.33 -23.08
N LEU A 99 -11.51 14.09 -22.54
CA LEU A 99 -11.51 12.85 -23.32
C LEU A 99 -12.88 12.59 -23.95
N GLN A 100 -12.88 12.13 -25.20
CA GLN A 100 -14.12 11.70 -25.87
C GLN A 100 -14.71 10.42 -25.26
N GLU A 101 -13.84 9.52 -24.79
CA GLU A 101 -14.24 8.30 -24.11
C GLU A 101 -14.06 8.44 -22.59
N ARG A 102 -15.15 8.66 -21.88
CA ARG A 102 -15.19 8.75 -20.40
C ARG A 102 -14.61 7.50 -19.71
N LYS A 103 -14.86 6.33 -20.31
CA LYS A 103 -14.31 5.07 -19.84
C LYS A 103 -12.79 5.13 -19.65
N GLN A 104 -12.06 5.79 -20.56
CA GLN A 104 -10.60 5.87 -20.50
C GLN A 104 -10.14 6.64 -19.26
N ALA A 105 -10.82 7.71 -18.85
CA ALA A 105 -10.50 8.47 -17.64
C ALA A 105 -10.57 7.58 -16.39
N TYR A 106 -11.59 6.72 -16.29
CA TYR A 106 -11.73 5.78 -15.17
C TYR A 106 -10.65 4.70 -15.18
N VAL A 107 -10.30 4.18 -16.35
CA VAL A 107 -9.20 3.20 -16.49
C VAL A 107 -7.87 3.83 -16.08
N ASN A 108 -7.59 5.05 -16.52
CA ASN A 108 -6.38 5.78 -16.16
C ASN A 108 -6.28 5.98 -14.64
N LEU A 109 -7.38 6.34 -13.97
CA LEU A 109 -7.41 6.49 -12.50
C LEU A 109 -7.05 5.16 -11.81
N ALA A 110 -7.62 4.04 -12.27
CA ALA A 110 -7.33 2.72 -11.71
C ALA A 110 -5.87 2.31 -11.90
N GLU A 111 -5.29 2.59 -13.08
CA GLU A 111 -3.90 2.27 -13.40
C GLU A 111 -2.91 3.14 -12.63
N ARG A 112 -3.16 4.45 -12.54
CA ARG A 112 -2.28 5.40 -11.81
C ARG A 112 -2.22 5.10 -10.32
N THR A 113 -3.37 4.78 -9.71
CA THR A 113 -3.44 4.47 -8.28
C THR A 113 -2.93 3.06 -7.97
N GLY A 114 -3.19 2.10 -8.85
CA GLY A 114 -2.83 0.69 -8.66
C GLY A 114 -3.51 0.04 -7.45
N LEU A 115 -4.65 0.58 -6.98
CA LEU A 115 -5.38 0.09 -5.81
C LEU A 115 -6.63 -0.70 -6.23
N ASP A 116 -6.82 -1.88 -5.67
CA ASP A 116 -7.97 -2.75 -5.98
C ASP A 116 -9.31 -2.07 -5.64
N GLY A 117 -9.38 -1.33 -4.54
CA GLY A 117 -10.57 -0.57 -4.16
C GLY A 117 -10.95 0.53 -5.18
N VAL A 118 -9.95 1.23 -5.73
CA VAL A 118 -10.18 2.21 -6.81
C VAL A 118 -10.65 1.52 -8.08
N LYS A 119 -10.01 0.41 -8.44
CA LYS A 119 -10.36 -0.38 -9.62
C LYS A 119 -11.78 -0.93 -9.56
N ALA A 120 -12.23 -1.37 -8.39
CA ALA A 120 -13.63 -1.82 -8.20
C ALA A 120 -14.61 -0.69 -8.47
N VAL A 121 -14.36 0.51 -7.89
CA VAL A 121 -15.22 1.69 -8.08
C VAL A 121 -15.23 2.16 -9.53
N THR A 122 -14.07 2.26 -10.16
CA THR A 122 -13.98 2.69 -11.59
C THR A 122 -14.69 1.69 -12.51
N THR A 123 -14.63 0.40 -12.21
CA THR A 123 -15.38 -0.63 -12.93
C THR A 123 -16.90 -0.43 -12.77
N ALA A 124 -17.37 -0.13 -11.55
CA ALA A 124 -18.78 0.14 -11.31
C ALA A 124 -19.24 1.42 -12.01
N LEU A 125 -18.42 2.48 -12.04
CA LEU A 125 -18.68 3.71 -12.79
C LEU A 125 -18.86 3.43 -14.30
N ILE A 126 -17.93 2.68 -14.89
CA ILE A 126 -18.01 2.28 -16.30
C ILE A 126 -19.27 1.47 -16.58
N GLN A 127 -19.63 0.54 -15.69
CA GLN A 127 -20.83 -0.28 -15.85
C GLN A 127 -22.11 0.56 -15.72
N SER A 128 -22.14 1.50 -14.76
CA SER A 128 -23.32 2.35 -14.57
C SER A 128 -23.57 3.28 -15.75
N GLU A 129 -22.52 3.84 -16.36
CA GLU A 129 -22.64 4.64 -17.58
C GLU A 129 -23.10 3.82 -18.79
N LYS A 130 -22.63 2.57 -18.89
CA LYS A 130 -22.98 1.71 -20.04
C LYS A 130 -24.38 1.12 -19.95
N TYR A 131 -24.82 0.74 -18.75
CA TYR A 131 -26.04 -0.05 -18.54
C TYR A 131 -27.12 0.70 -17.75
N GLY A 132 -26.87 1.93 -17.30
CA GLY A 132 -27.81 2.72 -16.50
C GLY A 132 -28.11 2.10 -15.12
N THR A 133 -27.21 1.29 -14.59
CA THR A 133 -27.40 0.68 -13.27
C THR A 133 -27.35 1.75 -12.16
N PRO A 134 -28.10 1.57 -11.03
CA PRO A 134 -28.10 2.55 -9.95
C PRO A 134 -26.72 2.63 -9.29
N LEU A 135 -25.95 3.64 -9.69
CA LEU A 135 -24.59 3.88 -9.23
C LEU A 135 -24.50 4.02 -7.71
N GLY A 136 -25.47 4.74 -7.10
CA GLY A 136 -25.51 4.93 -5.65
C GLY A 136 -25.56 3.62 -4.87
N GLN A 137 -26.29 2.62 -5.36
CA GLN A 137 -26.34 1.31 -4.71
C GLN A 137 -24.99 0.57 -4.78
N SER A 138 -24.34 0.61 -5.92
CA SER A 138 -23.01 -0.01 -6.09
C SER A 138 -21.95 0.66 -5.21
N LEU A 139 -21.95 2.01 -5.16
CA LEU A 139 -21.05 2.78 -4.30
C LEU A 139 -21.30 2.49 -2.80
N ARG A 140 -22.58 2.34 -2.40
CA ARG A 140 -22.94 2.02 -1.01
C ARG A 140 -22.36 0.67 -0.57
N VAL A 141 -22.47 -0.36 -1.42
CA VAL A 141 -21.88 -1.67 -1.13
C VAL A 141 -20.36 -1.58 -0.99
N MET A 142 -19.68 -0.86 -1.89
CA MET A 142 -18.23 -0.68 -1.85
C MET A 142 -17.75 0.15 -0.67
N ALA A 143 -18.50 1.20 -0.29
CA ALA A 143 -18.20 1.99 0.90
C ALA A 143 -18.31 1.13 2.16
N GLN A 144 -19.33 0.27 2.24
CA GLN A 144 -19.51 -0.64 3.36
C GLN A 144 -18.40 -1.70 3.43
N GLU A 145 -18.05 -2.32 2.30
CA GLU A 145 -16.94 -3.26 2.20
C GLU A 145 -15.61 -2.63 2.64
N SER A 146 -15.35 -1.37 2.24
CA SER A 146 -14.13 -0.67 2.62
C SER A 146 -14.04 -0.39 4.12
N ARG A 147 -15.17 -0.13 4.79
CA ARG A 147 -15.25 0.00 6.26
C ARG A 147 -15.01 -1.34 6.96
N GLU A 148 -15.57 -2.41 6.43
CA GLU A 148 -15.36 -3.77 6.97
C GLU A 148 -13.90 -4.20 6.86
N LEU A 149 -13.24 -3.92 5.73
CA LEU A 149 -11.82 -4.19 5.55
C LEU A 149 -10.95 -3.44 6.57
N ARG A 150 -11.25 -2.16 6.84
CA ARG A 150 -10.56 -1.40 7.89
C ARG A 150 -10.74 -2.01 9.28
N MET A 151 -11.96 -2.44 9.60
CA MET A 151 -12.27 -3.08 10.87
C MET A 151 -11.49 -4.39 11.03
N GLN A 152 -11.49 -5.23 9.98
CA GLN A 152 -10.73 -6.48 9.96
C GLN A 152 -9.21 -6.27 10.08
N GLU A 153 -8.67 -5.21 9.48
CA GLU A 153 -7.25 -4.87 9.65
C GLU A 153 -6.91 -4.43 11.07
N ALA A 154 -7.81 -3.66 11.70
CA ALA A 154 -7.67 -3.27 13.10
C ALA A 154 -7.76 -4.48 14.03
N GLU A 155 -8.69 -5.39 13.80
CA GLU A 155 -8.84 -6.64 14.54
C GLU A 155 -7.62 -7.56 14.37
N LYS A 156 -7.10 -7.71 13.14
CA LYS A 156 -5.87 -8.48 12.90
C LYS A 156 -4.67 -7.92 13.65
N LYS A 157 -4.55 -6.59 13.69
CA LYS A 157 -3.48 -5.93 14.47
C LYS A 157 -3.66 -6.16 15.97
N ALA A 158 -4.90 -6.09 16.48
CA ALA A 158 -5.21 -6.37 17.87
C ALA A 158 -4.99 -7.86 18.23
N ALA A 159 -5.41 -8.77 17.36
CA ALA A 159 -5.22 -10.21 17.56
C ALA A 159 -3.75 -10.67 17.48
N ALA A 160 -2.87 -9.90 16.87
CA ALA A 160 -1.44 -10.19 16.82
C ALA A 160 -0.68 -9.82 18.11
N LEU A 161 -1.30 -9.09 19.05
CA LEU A 161 -0.69 -8.67 20.31
C LEU A 161 -0.58 -9.80 21.34
N PRO A 162 -1.62 -10.63 21.61
CA PRO A 162 -1.55 -11.71 22.58
C PRO A 162 -0.40 -12.71 22.33
N PRO A 163 -0.15 -13.22 21.11
CA PRO A 163 0.93 -14.13 20.84
C PRO A 163 2.31 -13.54 21.11
N LYS A 164 2.50 -12.24 20.86
CA LYS A 164 3.79 -11.55 21.11
C LYS A 164 4.11 -11.38 22.58
N LEU A 165 3.10 -11.31 23.44
CA LEU A 165 3.27 -11.27 24.90
C LEU A 165 3.43 -12.66 25.51
N THR A 166 2.82 -13.68 24.91
CA THR A 166 2.85 -15.05 25.41
C THR A 166 4.23 -15.72 25.20
N VAL A 167 4.92 -15.43 24.10
CA VAL A 167 6.25 -16.01 23.81
C VAL A 167 7.29 -15.69 24.89
N PRO A 168 7.53 -14.43 25.29
CA PRO A 168 8.48 -14.12 26.35
C PRO A 168 8.03 -14.66 27.72
N MET A 169 6.71 -14.70 27.97
CA MET A 169 6.18 -15.22 29.24
C MET A 169 6.39 -16.73 29.37
N ILE A 170 6.19 -17.50 28.31
CA ILE A 170 6.50 -18.94 28.28
C ILE A 170 8.01 -19.16 28.44
N GLY A 171 8.84 -18.38 27.73
CA GLY A 171 10.29 -18.49 27.80
C GLY A 171 10.87 -18.21 29.19
N PHE A 172 10.22 -17.36 29.99
CA PHE A 172 10.63 -17.05 31.35
C PHE A 172 10.03 -18.00 32.39
N PHE A 173 8.80 -18.44 32.20
CA PHE A 173 8.09 -19.33 33.16
C PHE A 173 8.47 -20.80 33.03
N LEU A 174 8.90 -21.24 31.83
CA LEU A 174 9.21 -22.67 31.57
C LEU A 174 10.43 -23.19 32.32
N PRO A 175 11.57 -22.46 32.49
CA PRO A 175 12.73 -22.95 33.17
C PRO A 175 12.53 -23.12 34.70
N VAL A 176 11.65 -22.36 35.34
CA VAL A 176 11.44 -22.40 36.79
C VAL A 176 10.84 -23.72 37.27
N PRO A 177 9.73 -24.26 36.73
CA PRO A 177 9.23 -25.57 37.14
C PRO A 177 10.18 -26.70 36.75
N PHE A 178 10.92 -26.59 35.66
CA PHE A 178 11.94 -27.58 35.30
C PHE A 178 13.09 -27.64 36.35
N ALA A 179 13.56 -26.48 36.84
CA ALA A 179 14.58 -26.42 37.89
C ALA A 179 14.09 -27.00 39.21
N VAL A 180 12.81 -26.79 39.55
CA VAL A 180 12.20 -27.32 40.80
C VAL A 180 11.99 -28.84 40.73
N ILE A 181 11.62 -29.38 39.56
CA ILE A 181 11.37 -30.82 39.39
C ILE A 181 12.69 -31.60 39.25
N LEU A 182 13.66 -31.08 38.49
CA LEU A 182 14.93 -31.74 38.23
C LEU A 182 15.95 -31.57 39.40
N GLY A 183 15.85 -30.50 40.19
CA GLY A 183 16.73 -30.23 41.32
C GLY A 183 16.82 -31.39 42.30
N PRO A 184 15.72 -31.93 42.86
CA PRO A 184 15.75 -33.06 43.77
C PRO A 184 16.15 -34.38 43.08
N ALA A 185 15.91 -34.54 41.76
CA ALA A 185 16.25 -35.75 41.03
C ALA A 185 17.76 -35.88 40.73
N ILE A 186 18.49 -34.78 40.73
CA ILE A 186 19.96 -34.75 40.50
C ILE A 186 20.72 -34.90 41.82
N MET A 187 20.07 -34.65 42.97
CA MET A 187 20.71 -34.78 44.30
C MET A 187 20.51 -36.17 44.96
N GLN A 188 19.82 -37.10 44.32
CA GLN A 188 19.77 -38.53 44.70
C GLN A 188 20.76 -39.35 43.89
#